data_c6b2d4779b7c67b8ce682e2b16d71824
#
_entry.id   c6b2d4779b7c67b8ce682e2b16d71824
#
_cell.length_a   1.000
_cell.length_b   1.000
_cell.length_c   1.000
_cell.angle_alpha   90.00
_cell.angle_beta   90.00
_cell.angle_gamma   90.00
#
_symmetry.space_group_name_H-M   'P 1'
#
loop_
_entity.id
_entity.type
_entity.pdbx_description
1 polymer ?
#
loop_
_entity_poly.entity_id
_entity_poly.type
_entity_poly.pdbx_seq_one_letter_code
_entity_poly.pdbx_strand_id
1 'polypeptide(L)'
;MYIFGDPASGMEIVTANSREPFAYKPFLWRIRMNIPVFNCKNADDVMKAVKDYDVSFIQYWFLDILGTLKSFQVTPNELEASFEEGMGFDGSSILGFCRIDESDMVAMPDPTTFQICSWRPSERPVARMFCDVVSPDGTPFEADSRYVLKNVMGQAAEKGYTFYVGPELEFFLFADDKDTEVLDAGGYFDAPPLDLGNNIRRDIIFALDAMGIQVEYSHHEVAPSQHEIDLRYQEGMTMADTAMTYRVVVKETARKHGCYATFMPKPIFGENGSGMHVHQSLFKNGKNVFYDASDEYHLSAEGKSYIAGILKHAPEFVAITNQWVNSYKRLVPGYEAPVYIAWARRNRSALVRVPMYKPGKENATRMELRCPDPAANPYLCFAVQLAAGLKGMEEGYELADPVEDDIFSMNERQLKRNKIKALPGSLYEAAMNLKKSRFMKEVLGEHLHSALVDNKIAEWDEYRTQVTEYELDKYLPIL
;
A
#
# COMPACT_ATOMS: atom_id res chain seq x y z
N MET A 1 43.46 -43.80 19.86
CA MET A 1 44.03 -44.41 21.08
C MET A 1 43.07 -44.02 22.25
N TYR A 2 42.54 -45.05 22.80
CA TYR A 2 41.47 -45.06 23.81
C TYR A 2 41.74 -44.19 25.05
N ILE A 3 40.68 -43.63 25.67
CA ILE A 3 40.43 -43.92 27.11
C ILE A 3 38.92 -43.63 27.41
N PHE A 4 38.31 -44.58 28.07
CA PHE A 4 36.97 -44.63 28.64
C PHE A 4 36.81 -43.73 29.85
N GLY A 5 35.62 -43.17 30.04
CA GLY A 5 35.18 -42.50 31.26
C GLY A 5 33.68 -42.69 31.46
N ASP A 6 33.31 -43.11 32.62
CA ASP A 6 32.19 -43.73 33.26
C ASP A 6 30.80 -43.04 33.08
N PRO A 7 29.70 -43.80 32.99
CA PRO A 7 28.34 -43.29 32.82
C PRO A 7 27.61 -43.15 34.14
N ALA A 8 27.69 -41.99 34.80
CA ALA A 8 26.83 -41.66 35.94
C ALA A 8 26.84 -40.14 36.22
N SER A 9 26.26 -39.34 35.37
CA SER A 9 25.70 -38.04 35.74
C SER A 9 24.54 -37.72 34.78
N GLY A 10 23.35 -37.72 35.37
CA GLY A 10 22.11 -37.45 34.62
C GLY A 10 22.14 -36.11 33.96
N MET A 11 22.27 -36.17 32.62
CA MET A 11 22.02 -35.05 31.73
C MET A 11 20.53 -35.16 31.37
N GLU A 12 19.69 -34.34 32.02
CA GLU A 12 18.34 -34.09 31.50
C GLU A 12 18.48 -33.54 30.07
N ILE A 13 18.17 -34.38 29.11
CA ILE A 13 17.91 -33.92 27.75
C ILE A 13 16.63 -33.12 27.82
N VAL A 14 16.76 -31.78 27.87
CA VAL A 14 15.67 -30.88 27.55
C VAL A 14 15.35 -31.15 26.09
N THR A 15 14.38 -32.01 25.84
CA THR A 15 13.79 -32.18 24.53
C THR A 15 13.21 -30.81 24.14
N ALA A 16 13.84 -30.16 23.18
CA ALA A 16 13.25 -29.02 22.50
C ALA A 16 11.84 -29.45 22.07
N ASN A 17 10.84 -28.74 22.56
CA ASN A 17 9.44 -28.89 22.17
C ASN A 17 9.39 -28.83 20.64
N SER A 18 9.22 -29.99 20.01
CA SER A 18 8.87 -30.08 18.61
C SER A 18 7.51 -29.38 18.45
N ARG A 19 7.51 -28.13 18.01
CA ARG A 19 6.29 -27.49 17.50
C ARG A 19 5.76 -28.43 16.43
N GLU A 20 4.52 -28.85 16.56
CA GLU A 20 3.87 -29.67 15.53
C GLU A 20 3.96 -28.91 14.19
N PRO A 21 4.31 -29.58 13.10
CA PRO A 21 4.34 -28.93 11.78
C PRO A 21 2.94 -28.35 11.50
N PHE A 22 2.88 -27.18 10.91
CA PHE A 22 1.65 -26.45 10.55
C PHE A 22 0.60 -27.43 10.01
N ALA A 23 -0.31 -27.86 10.87
CA ALA A 23 -1.41 -28.70 10.44
C ALA A 23 -2.43 -27.80 9.74
N TYR A 24 -2.48 -27.85 8.42
CA TYR A 24 -3.53 -27.25 7.62
C TYR A 24 -4.89 -27.63 8.21
N LYS A 25 -5.54 -26.73 8.89
CA LYS A 25 -6.94 -26.86 9.31
C LYS A 25 -7.79 -26.33 8.14
N PRO A 26 -8.40 -27.23 7.33
CA PRO A 26 -9.26 -26.74 6.25
C PRO A 26 -10.37 -25.90 6.86
N PHE A 27 -10.36 -24.63 6.54
CA PHE A 27 -11.44 -23.72 6.95
C PHE A 27 -12.66 -24.11 6.13
N LEU A 28 -13.59 -24.79 6.78
CA LEU A 28 -14.88 -25.15 6.16
C LEU A 28 -15.70 -23.89 5.93
N TRP A 29 -15.60 -23.30 4.75
CA TRP A 29 -16.53 -22.31 4.20
C TRP A 29 -17.92 -22.97 4.00
N ARG A 30 -18.46 -23.55 5.05
CA ARG A 30 -19.80 -24.14 5.03
C ARG A 30 -20.79 -23.25 5.76
N ILE A 31 -20.91 -22.01 5.36
CA ILE A 31 -22.18 -21.31 5.28
C ILE A 31 -21.97 -20.29 4.15
N ARG A 32 -22.30 -20.66 2.93
CA ARG A 32 -22.60 -19.68 1.90
C ARG A 32 -23.86 -18.95 2.36
N MET A 33 -23.69 -17.93 3.17
CA MET A 33 -24.65 -16.83 3.06
C MET A 33 -24.45 -16.31 1.65
N ASN A 34 -25.49 -16.34 0.86
CA ASN A 34 -25.51 -15.78 -0.49
C ASN A 34 -25.56 -14.24 -0.33
N ILE A 35 -24.48 -13.67 0.27
CA ILE A 35 -24.36 -12.24 0.50
C ILE A 35 -23.95 -11.64 -0.84
N PRO A 36 -24.76 -10.77 -1.43
CA PRO A 36 -24.40 -10.10 -2.68
C PRO A 36 -23.31 -9.07 -2.43
N VAL A 37 -22.61 -8.71 -3.49
CA VAL A 37 -21.81 -7.47 -3.53
C VAL A 37 -22.78 -6.29 -3.51
N PHE A 38 -22.61 -5.39 -2.57
CA PHE A 38 -23.47 -4.22 -2.43
C PHE A 38 -23.00 -3.09 -3.34
N ASN A 39 -23.96 -2.38 -3.93
CA ASN A 39 -23.72 -1.19 -4.74
C ASN A 39 -24.69 -0.10 -4.26
N CYS A 40 -24.56 0.24 -2.97
CA CYS A 40 -25.35 1.27 -2.33
C CYS A 40 -24.96 2.64 -2.90
N LYS A 41 -25.96 3.50 -3.13
CA LYS A 41 -25.74 4.85 -3.67
C LYS A 41 -26.05 5.94 -2.66
N ASN A 42 -26.83 5.60 -1.65
CA ASN A 42 -27.32 6.53 -0.62
C ASN A 42 -27.61 5.79 0.69
N ALA A 43 -27.99 6.53 1.72
CA ALA A 43 -28.32 6.03 3.05
C ALA A 43 -29.46 4.99 3.03
N ASP A 44 -30.52 5.21 2.22
CA ASP A 44 -31.67 4.31 2.15
C ASP A 44 -31.28 2.91 1.65
N ASP A 45 -30.37 2.84 0.66
CA ASP A 45 -29.84 1.58 0.15
C ASP A 45 -29.12 0.80 1.25
N VAL A 46 -28.31 1.49 2.08
CA VAL A 46 -27.59 0.90 3.22
C VAL A 46 -28.56 0.44 4.30
N MET A 47 -29.51 1.28 4.72
CA MET A 47 -30.51 0.92 5.73
C MET A 47 -31.31 -0.30 5.31
N LYS A 48 -31.69 -0.38 4.03
CA LYS A 48 -32.35 -1.55 3.46
C LYS A 48 -31.46 -2.79 3.53
N ALA A 49 -30.22 -2.70 3.10
CA ALA A 49 -29.26 -3.80 3.12
C ALA A 49 -29.02 -4.31 4.55
N VAL A 50 -28.83 -3.41 5.51
CA VAL A 50 -28.68 -3.75 6.93
C VAL A 50 -29.87 -4.53 7.48
N LYS A 51 -31.10 -4.12 7.13
CA LYS A 51 -32.33 -4.80 7.52
C LYS A 51 -32.49 -6.15 6.84
N ASP A 52 -32.27 -6.22 5.52
CA ASP A 52 -32.50 -7.43 4.72
C ASP A 52 -31.54 -8.56 5.08
N TYR A 53 -30.32 -8.22 5.55
CA TYR A 53 -29.27 -9.18 5.90
C TYR A 53 -29.00 -9.30 7.41
N ASP A 54 -29.87 -8.73 8.27
CA ASP A 54 -29.74 -8.75 9.75
C ASP A 54 -28.35 -8.36 10.24
N VAL A 55 -27.78 -7.29 9.66
CA VAL A 55 -26.46 -6.78 10.03
C VAL A 55 -26.49 -6.26 11.46
N SER A 56 -25.62 -6.78 12.33
CA SER A 56 -25.65 -6.47 13.76
C SER A 56 -24.81 -5.25 14.12
N PHE A 57 -23.72 -5.01 13.41
CA PHE A 57 -22.83 -3.90 13.64
C PHE A 57 -22.29 -3.36 12.31
N ILE A 58 -22.07 -2.05 12.25
CA ILE A 58 -21.43 -1.41 11.13
C ILE A 58 -20.14 -0.76 11.64
N GLN A 59 -19.02 -1.14 11.06
CA GLN A 59 -17.71 -0.54 11.35
C GLN A 59 -17.53 0.69 10.49
N TYR A 60 -17.23 1.82 11.12
CA TYR A 60 -16.84 3.06 10.47
C TYR A 60 -15.32 3.10 10.40
N TRP A 61 -14.78 3.17 9.18
CA TRP A 61 -13.36 3.09 8.88
C TRP A 61 -12.84 4.43 8.39
N PHE A 62 -11.77 4.91 8.99
CA PHE A 62 -10.98 6.05 8.52
C PHE A 62 -9.50 5.82 8.85
N LEU A 63 -8.60 6.68 8.40
CA LEU A 63 -7.17 6.49 8.55
C LEU A 63 -6.53 7.64 9.33
N ASP A 64 -5.48 7.32 10.09
CA ASP A 64 -4.54 8.37 10.52
C ASP A 64 -3.63 8.78 9.34
N ILE A 65 -2.77 9.78 9.55
CA ILE A 65 -1.88 10.31 8.50
C ILE A 65 -0.89 9.26 7.96
N LEU A 66 -0.59 8.20 8.71
CA LEU A 66 0.29 7.11 8.29
C LEU A 66 -0.44 5.98 7.56
N GLY A 67 -1.75 6.08 7.40
CA GLY A 67 -2.54 5.01 6.79
C GLY A 67 -2.83 3.84 7.73
N THR A 68 -2.71 4.04 9.05
CA THR A 68 -3.18 3.08 10.03
C THR A 68 -4.70 3.15 10.10
N LEU A 69 -5.36 2.01 9.88
CA LEU A 69 -6.81 1.94 9.93
C LEU A 69 -7.31 2.18 11.37
N LYS A 70 -8.19 3.15 11.51
CA LYS A 70 -8.97 3.43 12.72
C LYS A 70 -10.41 2.97 12.50
N SER A 71 -11.03 2.48 13.55
CA SER A 71 -12.39 1.96 13.46
C SER A 71 -13.11 2.03 14.79
N PHE A 72 -14.38 2.36 14.71
CA PHE A 72 -15.35 2.14 15.78
C PHE A 72 -16.61 1.50 15.22
N GLN A 73 -17.51 1.02 16.07
CA GLN A 73 -18.71 0.29 15.64
C GLN A 73 -19.95 1.04 16.07
N VAL A 74 -20.95 1.08 15.17
CA VAL A 74 -22.29 1.58 15.44
C VAL A 74 -23.31 0.44 15.30
N THR A 75 -24.43 0.58 16.00
CA THR A 75 -25.57 -0.32 15.83
C THR A 75 -26.48 0.16 14.70
N PRO A 76 -27.30 -0.70 14.11
CA PRO A 76 -28.26 -0.31 13.07
C PRO A 76 -29.18 0.85 13.48
N ASN A 77 -29.49 0.98 14.77
CA ASN A 77 -30.37 2.04 15.27
C ASN A 77 -29.79 3.46 15.15
N GLU A 78 -28.46 3.56 15.07
CA GLU A 78 -27.76 4.84 14.97
C GLU A 78 -27.51 5.27 13.51
N LEU A 79 -27.83 4.42 12.53
CA LEU A 79 -27.46 4.68 11.13
C LEU A 79 -28.11 5.92 10.53
N GLU A 80 -29.41 6.11 10.77
CA GLU A 80 -30.15 7.26 10.20
C GLU A 80 -29.53 8.58 10.69
N ALA A 81 -29.35 8.71 12.01
CA ALA A 81 -28.71 9.88 12.61
C ALA A 81 -27.26 10.06 12.13
N SER A 82 -26.52 8.95 12.00
CA SER A 82 -25.13 9.03 11.57
C SER A 82 -24.93 9.42 10.08
N PHE A 83 -25.93 9.19 9.24
CA PHE A 83 -25.92 9.70 7.86
C PHE A 83 -26.27 11.18 7.78
N GLU A 84 -27.05 11.70 8.74
CA GLU A 84 -27.43 13.11 8.80
C GLU A 84 -26.38 13.96 9.49
N GLU A 85 -25.88 13.53 10.66
CA GLU A 85 -25.03 14.33 11.55
C GLU A 85 -23.59 13.78 11.67
N GLY A 86 -23.34 12.56 11.16
CA GLY A 86 -22.08 11.84 11.40
C GLY A 86 -21.98 11.30 12.83
N MET A 87 -20.81 10.74 13.15
CA MET A 87 -20.50 10.25 14.49
C MET A 87 -19.27 10.97 15.04
N GLY A 88 -19.47 11.66 16.18
CA GLY A 88 -18.41 12.39 16.87
C GLY A 88 -17.34 11.47 17.47
N PHE A 89 -16.09 11.88 17.42
CA PHE A 89 -14.98 11.21 18.08
C PHE A 89 -13.88 12.19 18.49
N ASP A 90 -13.02 11.79 19.43
CA ASP A 90 -11.87 12.58 19.87
C ASP A 90 -10.69 12.42 18.90
N GLY A 91 -10.46 13.43 18.04
CA GLY A 91 -9.36 13.44 17.07
C GLY A 91 -7.98 13.67 17.71
N SER A 92 -7.89 14.18 18.95
CA SER A 92 -6.59 14.43 19.60
C SER A 92 -5.81 13.15 19.88
N SER A 93 -6.51 12.02 19.97
CA SER A 93 -5.92 10.69 20.10
C SER A 93 -5.53 10.05 18.78
N ILE A 94 -5.77 10.73 17.65
CA ILE A 94 -5.43 10.25 16.29
C ILE A 94 -4.17 10.96 15.80
N LEU A 95 -3.19 10.18 15.40
CA LEU A 95 -1.89 10.72 14.98
C LEU A 95 -2.02 11.72 13.83
N GLY A 96 -1.52 12.92 14.06
CA GLY A 96 -1.47 13.99 13.06
C GLY A 96 -2.79 14.71 12.81
N PHE A 97 -3.88 14.41 13.58
CA PHE A 97 -5.15 15.07 13.38
C PHE A 97 -5.16 16.47 14.02
N CYS A 98 -5.47 16.58 15.28
CA CYS A 98 -5.66 17.87 15.92
C CYS A 98 -5.02 17.94 17.31
N ARG A 99 -5.05 19.12 17.92
CA ARG A 99 -4.62 19.35 19.30
C ARG A 99 -5.78 19.05 20.26
N ILE A 100 -5.46 18.93 21.55
CA ILE A 100 -6.44 18.60 22.61
C ILE A 100 -7.53 19.68 22.71
N ASP A 101 -7.22 20.93 22.40
CA ASP A 101 -8.14 22.07 22.45
C ASP A 101 -9.07 22.19 21.23
N GLU A 102 -8.84 21.38 20.19
CA GLU A 102 -9.66 21.29 18.96
C GLU A 102 -9.99 19.83 18.64
N SER A 103 -10.29 19.02 19.67
CA SER A 103 -10.33 17.57 19.56
C SER A 103 -11.58 16.98 18.90
N ASP A 104 -12.68 17.72 18.91
CA ASP A 104 -13.95 17.20 18.40
C ASP A 104 -13.93 17.09 16.87
N MET A 105 -14.07 15.86 16.39
CA MET A 105 -14.13 15.51 14.97
C MET A 105 -15.36 14.66 14.69
N VAL A 106 -15.79 14.64 13.44
CA VAL A 106 -16.95 13.87 13.01
C VAL A 106 -16.58 12.93 11.86
N ALA A 107 -16.92 11.66 12.00
CA ALA A 107 -16.80 10.65 10.93
C ALA A 107 -18.13 10.60 10.17
N MET A 108 -18.11 11.02 8.90
CA MET A 108 -19.25 10.98 7.97
C MET A 108 -19.18 9.72 7.11
N PRO A 109 -20.09 8.74 7.29
CA PRO A 109 -20.04 7.48 6.54
C PRO A 109 -20.38 7.69 5.06
N ASP A 110 -19.56 7.10 4.18
CA ASP A 110 -19.81 7.07 2.74
C ASP A 110 -20.64 5.82 2.38
N PRO A 111 -21.93 5.96 2.06
CA PRO A 111 -22.80 4.84 1.77
C PRO A 111 -22.35 4.01 0.57
N THR A 112 -21.62 4.62 -0.38
CA THR A 112 -21.13 3.94 -1.59
C THR A 112 -20.09 2.88 -1.29
N THR A 113 -19.50 2.94 -0.10
CA THR A 113 -18.45 2.00 0.34
C THR A 113 -18.99 0.84 1.18
N PHE A 114 -20.30 0.77 1.43
CA PHE A 114 -20.90 -0.27 2.27
C PHE A 114 -20.62 -1.67 1.73
N GLN A 115 -20.04 -2.55 2.58
CA GLN A 115 -19.89 -3.98 2.30
C GLN A 115 -19.96 -4.78 3.60
N ILE A 116 -20.50 -5.99 3.53
CA ILE A 116 -20.43 -6.96 4.62
C ILE A 116 -19.03 -7.58 4.65
N CYS A 117 -18.44 -7.69 5.84
CA CYS A 117 -17.10 -8.20 6.07
C CYS A 117 -17.06 -9.72 5.82
N SER A 118 -16.71 -10.15 4.62
CA SER A 118 -16.71 -11.56 4.18
C SER A 118 -15.76 -12.45 4.98
N TRP A 119 -14.69 -11.88 5.53
CA TRP A 119 -13.72 -12.60 6.38
C TRP A 119 -14.21 -12.85 7.80
N ARG A 120 -15.39 -12.35 8.19
CA ARG A 120 -16.03 -12.57 9.49
C ARG A 120 -17.40 -13.20 9.33
N PRO A 121 -17.49 -14.43 8.80
CA PRO A 121 -18.79 -15.11 8.72
C PRO A 121 -19.33 -15.34 10.12
N SER A 122 -20.51 -14.80 10.40
CA SER A 122 -21.26 -15.02 11.62
C SER A 122 -22.75 -15.13 11.30
N GLU A 123 -23.53 -15.70 12.20
CA GLU A 123 -24.99 -15.68 12.08
C GLU A 123 -25.55 -14.25 12.08
N ARG A 124 -24.75 -13.30 12.59
CA ARG A 124 -25.03 -11.87 12.61
C ARG A 124 -23.89 -11.13 11.96
N PRO A 125 -24.00 -10.83 10.66
CA PRO A 125 -22.91 -10.23 9.92
C PRO A 125 -22.55 -8.83 10.41
N VAL A 126 -21.28 -8.48 10.23
CA VAL A 126 -20.73 -7.16 10.45
C VAL A 126 -20.45 -6.52 9.10
N ALA A 127 -20.90 -5.30 8.91
CA ALA A 127 -20.56 -4.51 7.72
C ALA A 127 -19.50 -3.46 8.03
N ARG A 128 -18.95 -2.85 6.99
CA ARG A 128 -18.07 -1.68 7.12
C ARG A 128 -18.48 -0.59 6.13
N MET A 129 -18.21 0.68 6.48
CA MET A 129 -18.17 1.81 5.57
C MET A 129 -16.92 2.63 5.84
N PHE A 130 -16.33 3.18 4.78
CA PHE A 130 -15.32 4.24 4.94
C PHE A 130 -16.03 5.55 5.29
N CYS A 131 -15.35 6.38 6.08
CA CYS A 131 -15.84 7.68 6.48
C CYS A 131 -14.89 8.77 5.99
N ASP A 132 -15.46 9.90 5.62
CA ASP A 132 -14.74 11.17 5.54
C ASP A 132 -14.67 11.77 6.93
N VAL A 133 -13.57 12.41 7.25
CA VAL A 133 -13.43 13.15 8.52
C VAL A 133 -13.73 14.62 8.28
N VAL A 134 -14.61 15.17 9.09
CA VAL A 134 -14.99 16.57 9.02
C VAL A 134 -14.92 17.24 10.41
N SER A 135 -14.81 18.56 10.42
CA SER A 135 -14.95 19.35 11.64
C SER A 135 -16.42 19.38 12.10
N PRO A 136 -16.74 19.77 13.35
CA PRO A 136 -18.10 19.80 13.86
C PRO A 136 -19.06 20.70 13.09
N ASP A 137 -18.54 21.68 12.35
CA ASP A 137 -19.32 22.56 11.47
C ASP A 137 -19.58 21.98 10.06
N GLY A 138 -19.14 20.72 9.81
CA GLY A 138 -19.26 20.03 8.54
C GLY A 138 -18.19 20.36 7.51
N THR A 139 -17.21 21.21 7.86
CA THR A 139 -16.09 21.50 6.96
C THR A 139 -15.17 20.29 6.83
N PRO A 140 -14.76 19.88 5.61
CA PRO A 140 -13.79 18.78 5.43
C PRO A 140 -12.51 19.05 6.21
N PHE A 141 -12.01 18.02 6.90
CA PHE A 141 -10.76 18.12 7.63
C PHE A 141 -9.56 18.00 6.68
N GLU A 142 -8.72 19.03 6.64
CA GLU A 142 -7.61 19.12 5.67
C GLU A 142 -6.59 17.98 5.79
N ALA A 143 -6.42 17.38 6.98
CA ALA A 143 -5.49 16.29 7.19
C ALA A 143 -6.12 14.88 7.01
N ASP A 144 -7.40 14.80 6.67
CA ASP A 144 -7.99 13.54 6.22
C ASP A 144 -7.38 13.14 4.89
N SER A 145 -6.65 12.00 4.89
CA SER A 145 -5.98 11.50 3.68
C SER A 145 -6.95 11.17 2.54
N ARG A 146 -8.20 10.78 2.88
CA ARG A 146 -9.26 10.53 1.91
C ARG A 146 -9.73 11.83 1.25
N TYR A 147 -9.83 12.92 2.02
CA TYR A 147 -10.13 14.27 1.50
C TYR A 147 -9.03 14.77 0.56
N VAL A 148 -7.75 14.59 0.90
CA VAL A 148 -6.63 15.00 0.03
C VAL A 148 -6.73 14.33 -1.33
N LEU A 149 -6.99 13.01 -1.39
CA LEU A 149 -7.16 12.31 -2.66
C LEU A 149 -8.39 12.83 -3.42
N LYS A 150 -9.54 13.02 -2.74
CA LYS A 150 -10.76 13.60 -3.35
C LYS A 150 -10.47 14.96 -4.00
N ASN A 151 -9.72 15.82 -3.32
CA ASN A 151 -9.38 17.15 -3.80
C ASN A 151 -8.52 17.09 -5.08
N VAL A 152 -7.45 16.30 -5.08
CA VAL A 152 -6.59 16.14 -6.27
C VAL A 152 -7.34 15.49 -7.43
N MET A 153 -8.19 14.51 -7.17
CA MET A 153 -9.04 13.90 -8.19
C MET A 153 -10.09 14.88 -8.72
N GLY A 154 -10.61 15.77 -7.87
CA GLY A 154 -11.49 16.87 -8.26
C GLY A 154 -10.80 17.79 -9.27
N GLN A 155 -9.55 18.18 -9.02
CA GLN A 155 -8.75 18.99 -9.97
C GLN A 155 -8.53 18.27 -11.32
N ALA A 156 -8.34 16.94 -11.30
CA ALA A 156 -8.30 16.15 -12.53
C ALA A 156 -9.65 16.15 -13.28
N ALA A 157 -10.75 15.98 -12.54
CA ALA A 157 -12.10 15.97 -13.09
C ALA A 157 -12.51 17.32 -13.70
N GLU A 158 -12.11 18.45 -13.12
CA GLU A 158 -12.32 19.79 -13.70
C GLU A 158 -11.66 19.94 -15.08
N LYS A 159 -10.55 19.23 -15.30
CA LYS A 159 -9.85 19.16 -16.60
C LYS A 159 -10.44 18.07 -17.54
N GLY A 160 -11.46 17.35 -17.07
CA GLY A 160 -12.15 16.27 -17.77
C GLY A 160 -11.46 14.92 -17.69
N TYR A 161 -10.53 14.72 -16.76
CA TYR A 161 -9.82 13.45 -16.58
C TYR A 161 -10.43 12.59 -15.50
N THR A 162 -10.49 11.28 -15.76
CA THR A 162 -10.75 10.24 -14.75
C THR A 162 -9.43 9.50 -14.48
N PHE A 163 -9.07 9.38 -13.21
CA PHE A 163 -7.84 8.73 -12.79
C PHE A 163 -8.09 7.27 -12.43
N TYR A 164 -7.38 6.35 -13.09
CA TYR A 164 -7.42 4.91 -12.83
C TYR A 164 -6.09 4.44 -12.26
N VAL A 165 -6.18 3.56 -11.25
CA VAL A 165 -5.03 3.00 -10.52
C VAL A 165 -5.16 1.50 -10.38
N GLY A 166 -4.04 0.77 -10.51
CA GLY A 166 -3.90 -0.65 -10.22
C GLY A 166 -2.61 -0.88 -9.41
N PRO A 167 -2.68 -0.95 -8.09
CA PRO A 167 -1.52 -1.27 -7.26
C PRO A 167 -1.31 -2.80 -7.19
N GLU A 168 -0.05 -3.22 -7.20
CA GLU A 168 0.43 -4.58 -6.96
C GLU A 168 0.98 -4.62 -5.52
N LEU A 169 0.23 -5.18 -4.57
CA LEU A 169 0.62 -5.18 -3.16
C LEU A 169 1.26 -6.51 -2.75
N GLU A 170 2.57 -6.52 -2.62
CA GLU A 170 3.31 -7.66 -2.10
C GLU A 170 3.25 -7.73 -0.56
N PHE A 171 3.33 -8.94 -0.03
CA PHE A 171 3.31 -9.17 1.43
C PHE A 171 4.07 -10.46 1.79
N PHE A 172 4.48 -10.54 3.07
CA PHE A 172 5.07 -11.75 3.63
C PHE A 172 4.10 -12.46 4.57
N LEU A 173 4.22 -13.80 4.61
CA LEU A 173 3.56 -14.65 5.57
C LEU A 173 4.60 -15.29 6.51
N PHE A 174 4.48 -15.05 7.81
CA PHE A 174 5.35 -15.62 8.85
C PHE A 174 4.55 -16.51 9.81
N ALA A 175 5.28 -17.28 10.61
CA ALA A 175 4.67 -18.14 11.62
C ALA A 175 3.92 -17.31 12.68
N ASP A 176 4.51 -16.21 13.14
CA ASP A 176 3.91 -15.30 14.09
C ASP A 176 4.42 -13.85 13.90
N ASP A 177 4.12 -12.95 14.82
CA ASP A 177 4.48 -11.53 14.79
C ASP A 177 5.78 -11.19 15.56
N LYS A 178 6.55 -12.20 15.97
CA LYS A 178 7.72 -12.02 16.85
C LYS A 178 9.02 -12.11 16.09
N ASP A 179 9.07 -12.94 15.08
CA ASP A 179 10.26 -13.14 14.24
C ASP A 179 9.88 -13.32 12.76
N THR A 180 10.87 -13.54 11.92
CA THR A 180 10.71 -13.71 10.48
C THR A 180 10.83 -15.17 10.06
N GLU A 181 10.34 -16.12 10.88
CA GLU A 181 10.30 -17.54 10.52
C GLU A 181 9.42 -17.74 9.28
N VAL A 182 10.07 -18.14 8.18
CA VAL A 182 9.41 -18.32 6.89
C VAL A 182 8.54 -19.57 6.86
N LEU A 183 7.44 -19.53 6.12
CA LEU A 183 6.57 -20.70 5.93
C LEU A 183 7.15 -21.69 4.91
N ASP A 184 7.84 -21.17 3.91
CA ASP A 184 8.43 -21.94 2.82
C ASP A 184 9.72 -21.31 2.31
N ALA A 185 10.42 -22.04 1.44
CA ALA A 185 11.59 -21.59 0.72
C ALA A 185 11.30 -21.46 -0.78
N GLY A 186 10.05 -21.24 -1.15
CA GLY A 186 9.63 -20.99 -2.52
C GLY A 186 10.24 -19.72 -3.11
N GLY A 187 10.25 -19.65 -4.43
CA GLY A 187 10.69 -18.51 -5.20
C GLY A 187 9.66 -18.10 -6.25
N TYR A 188 10.06 -17.20 -7.15
CA TYR A 188 9.18 -16.59 -8.13
C TYR A 188 8.44 -17.60 -9.00
N PHE A 189 7.10 -17.58 -8.92
CA PHE A 189 6.18 -18.49 -9.63
C PHE A 189 6.32 -19.97 -9.27
N ASP A 190 6.95 -20.32 -8.16
CA ASP A 190 6.94 -21.69 -7.68
C ASP A 190 5.51 -22.15 -7.38
N ALA A 191 5.26 -23.43 -7.69
CA ALA A 191 3.97 -24.07 -7.45
C ALA A 191 4.04 -25.00 -6.23
N PRO A 192 2.89 -25.40 -5.65
CA PRO A 192 2.88 -26.46 -4.65
C PRO A 192 3.59 -27.74 -5.15
N PRO A 193 4.39 -28.42 -4.32
CA PRO A 193 4.47 -28.27 -2.86
C PRO A 193 5.49 -27.24 -2.35
N LEU A 194 6.20 -26.50 -3.20
CA LEU A 194 7.18 -25.51 -2.77
C LEU A 194 6.48 -24.24 -2.22
N ASP A 195 5.37 -23.85 -2.82
CA ASP A 195 4.53 -22.72 -2.40
C ASP A 195 3.50 -23.17 -1.36
N LEU A 196 3.80 -22.98 -0.08
CA LEU A 196 2.89 -23.32 1.02
C LEU A 196 1.80 -22.25 1.26
N GLY A 197 2.01 -21.04 0.77
CA GLY A 197 1.04 -19.95 0.87
C GLY A 197 -0.13 -20.01 -0.11
N ASN A 198 -0.10 -20.91 -1.09
CA ASN A 198 -1.10 -21.00 -2.17
C ASN A 198 -2.55 -21.12 -1.67
N ASN A 199 -2.80 -21.94 -0.65
CA ASN A 199 -4.15 -22.10 -0.08
C ASN A 199 -4.60 -20.84 0.68
N ILE A 200 -3.68 -20.14 1.32
CA ILE A 200 -3.97 -18.88 2.04
C ILE A 200 -4.36 -17.81 1.03
N ARG A 201 -3.57 -17.65 -0.07
CA ARG A 201 -3.91 -16.71 -1.14
C ARG A 201 -5.28 -17.01 -1.77
N ARG A 202 -5.57 -18.30 -2.03
CA ARG A 202 -6.90 -18.70 -2.53
C ARG A 202 -8.04 -18.24 -1.62
N ASP A 203 -7.89 -18.42 -0.31
CA ASP A 203 -8.94 -18.05 0.63
C ASP A 203 -9.04 -16.51 0.78
N ILE A 204 -7.93 -15.79 0.64
CA ILE A 204 -7.91 -14.32 0.52
C ILE A 204 -8.70 -13.89 -0.71
N ILE A 205 -8.44 -14.50 -1.87
CA ILE A 205 -9.11 -14.18 -3.14
C ILE A 205 -10.62 -14.39 -3.02
N PHE A 206 -11.08 -15.50 -2.42
CA PHE A 206 -12.49 -15.74 -2.20
C PHE A 206 -13.13 -14.70 -1.28
N ALA A 207 -12.39 -14.25 -0.25
CA ALA A 207 -12.89 -13.20 0.63
C ALA A 207 -12.97 -11.83 -0.05
N LEU A 208 -12.04 -11.50 -0.93
CA LEU A 208 -12.04 -10.29 -1.75
C LEU A 208 -13.18 -10.31 -2.78
N ASP A 209 -13.33 -11.42 -3.51
CA ASP A 209 -14.38 -11.60 -4.52
C ASP A 209 -15.78 -11.46 -3.92
N ALA A 210 -15.99 -12.01 -2.71
CA ALA A 210 -17.24 -11.87 -1.97
C ALA A 210 -17.60 -10.41 -1.60
N MET A 211 -16.63 -9.49 -1.67
CA MET A 211 -16.81 -8.05 -1.47
C MET A 211 -16.78 -7.25 -2.79
N GLY A 212 -16.78 -7.93 -3.93
CA GLY A 212 -16.73 -7.30 -5.25
C GLY A 212 -15.35 -6.80 -5.67
N ILE A 213 -14.30 -7.16 -4.95
CA ILE A 213 -12.92 -6.81 -5.28
C ILE A 213 -12.37 -7.85 -6.26
N GLN A 214 -12.17 -7.45 -7.51
CA GLN A 214 -11.73 -8.34 -8.58
C GLN A 214 -10.21 -8.52 -8.54
N VAL A 215 -9.79 -9.78 -8.50
CA VAL A 215 -8.39 -10.20 -8.60
C VAL A 215 -8.08 -10.62 -10.04
N GLU A 216 -6.90 -10.28 -10.55
CA GLU A 216 -6.43 -10.72 -11.87
C GLU A 216 -5.66 -12.05 -11.77
N TYR A 217 -4.68 -12.14 -10.90
CA TYR A 217 -3.92 -13.37 -10.59
C TYR A 217 -3.21 -13.26 -9.24
N SER A 218 -2.55 -14.34 -8.82
CA SER A 218 -1.72 -14.37 -7.62
C SER A 218 -0.60 -15.38 -7.77
N HIS A 219 0.53 -15.11 -7.15
CA HIS A 219 1.70 -15.97 -7.23
C HIS A 219 2.58 -15.88 -5.98
N HIS A 220 3.53 -16.80 -5.87
CA HIS A 220 4.66 -16.70 -4.97
C HIS A 220 5.67 -15.72 -5.55
N GLU A 221 6.20 -14.84 -4.71
CA GLU A 221 7.21 -13.86 -5.06
C GLU A 221 8.63 -14.41 -4.93
N VAL A 222 9.66 -13.55 -5.19
CA VAL A 222 11.06 -13.96 -5.26
C VAL A 222 11.59 -14.41 -3.90
N ALA A 223 11.26 -13.70 -2.83
CA ALA A 223 11.75 -14.04 -1.50
C ALA A 223 10.95 -15.18 -0.86
N PRO A 224 11.58 -16.01 0.00
CA PRO A 224 10.87 -17.01 0.79
C PRO A 224 9.67 -16.40 1.52
N SER A 225 8.53 -17.11 1.50
CA SER A 225 7.27 -16.66 2.13
C SER A 225 6.72 -15.32 1.62
N GLN A 226 7.16 -14.85 0.47
CA GLN A 226 6.66 -13.62 -0.16
C GLN A 226 5.59 -13.94 -1.19
N HIS A 227 4.53 -13.16 -1.19
CA HIS A 227 3.34 -13.39 -2.01
C HIS A 227 2.83 -12.09 -2.61
N GLU A 228 2.14 -12.22 -3.76
CA GLU A 228 1.45 -11.14 -4.43
C GLU A 228 0.06 -11.58 -4.88
N ILE A 229 -0.89 -10.65 -4.83
CA ILE A 229 -2.25 -10.80 -5.37
C ILE A 229 -2.60 -9.53 -6.11
N ASP A 230 -2.68 -9.60 -7.43
CA ASP A 230 -2.91 -8.44 -8.28
C ASP A 230 -4.38 -8.13 -8.41
N LEU A 231 -4.70 -6.87 -8.19
CA LEU A 231 -6.05 -6.35 -8.27
C LEU A 231 -6.32 -5.75 -9.65
N ARG A 232 -7.53 -5.97 -10.16
CA ARG A 232 -7.96 -5.25 -11.36
C ARG A 232 -8.07 -3.76 -11.05
N TYR A 233 -7.48 -2.92 -11.92
CA TYR A 233 -7.47 -1.47 -11.78
C TYR A 233 -8.88 -0.88 -11.63
N GLN A 234 -9.00 0.16 -10.84
CA GLN A 234 -10.23 0.88 -10.57
C GLN A 234 -9.97 2.39 -10.55
N GLU A 235 -11.05 3.16 -10.42
CA GLU A 235 -10.97 4.59 -10.18
C GLU A 235 -10.27 4.86 -8.84
N GLY A 236 -9.48 5.95 -8.77
CA GLY A 236 -8.50 6.18 -7.72
C GLY A 236 -9.03 6.10 -6.29
N MET A 237 -10.22 6.67 -6.00
CA MET A 237 -10.80 6.62 -4.66
C MET A 237 -11.22 5.20 -4.29
N THR A 238 -11.94 4.54 -5.19
CA THR A 238 -12.38 3.15 -4.99
C THR A 238 -11.17 2.22 -4.81
N MET A 239 -10.07 2.47 -5.54
CA MET A 239 -8.87 1.66 -5.38
C MET A 239 -8.15 1.92 -4.06
N ALA A 240 -8.14 3.16 -3.55
CA ALA A 240 -7.56 3.44 -2.23
C ALA A 240 -8.35 2.73 -1.11
N ASP A 241 -9.69 2.80 -1.14
CA ASP A 241 -10.58 2.05 -0.25
C ASP A 241 -10.35 0.52 -0.38
N THR A 242 -10.16 0.04 -1.62
CA THR A 242 -9.86 -1.36 -1.93
C THR A 242 -8.51 -1.80 -1.37
N ALA A 243 -7.45 -1.02 -1.53
CA ALA A 243 -6.12 -1.33 -0.99
C ALA A 243 -6.14 -1.46 0.54
N MET A 244 -6.89 -0.62 1.23
CA MET A 244 -7.09 -0.74 2.68
C MET A 244 -7.88 -1.99 3.07
N THR A 245 -8.95 -2.28 2.34
CA THR A 245 -9.75 -3.50 2.55
C THR A 245 -8.90 -4.75 2.31
N TYR A 246 -8.11 -4.75 1.24
CA TYR A 246 -7.16 -5.81 0.90
C TYR A 246 -6.21 -6.12 2.06
N ARG A 247 -5.55 -5.10 2.64
CA ARG A 247 -4.65 -5.29 3.78
C ARG A 247 -5.32 -5.95 4.98
N VAL A 248 -6.57 -5.58 5.27
CA VAL A 248 -7.34 -6.18 6.36
C VAL A 248 -7.68 -7.63 6.04
N VAL A 249 -8.17 -7.90 4.83
CA VAL A 249 -8.55 -9.26 4.39
C VAL A 249 -7.34 -10.19 4.42
N VAL A 250 -6.18 -9.76 3.92
CA VAL A 250 -4.93 -10.54 3.94
C VAL A 250 -4.55 -10.91 5.38
N LYS A 251 -4.47 -9.90 6.27
CA LYS A 251 -4.09 -10.12 7.68
C LYS A 251 -5.08 -11.00 8.45
N GLU A 252 -6.37 -10.76 8.28
CA GLU A 252 -7.41 -11.54 8.98
C GLU A 252 -7.50 -12.97 8.46
N THR A 253 -7.29 -13.19 7.15
CA THR A 253 -7.27 -14.53 6.58
C THR A 253 -6.01 -15.30 6.99
N ALA A 254 -4.84 -14.67 6.93
CA ALA A 254 -3.59 -15.29 7.41
C ALA A 254 -3.72 -15.73 8.88
N ARG A 255 -4.28 -14.86 9.74
CA ARG A 255 -4.51 -15.19 11.16
C ARG A 255 -5.42 -16.41 11.35
N LYS A 256 -6.43 -16.60 10.50
CA LYS A 256 -7.29 -17.81 10.54
C LYS A 256 -6.54 -19.08 10.16
N HIS A 257 -5.53 -18.96 9.32
CA HIS A 257 -4.63 -20.05 8.96
C HIS A 257 -3.49 -20.27 9.98
N GLY A 258 -3.47 -19.51 11.08
CA GLY A 258 -2.44 -19.58 12.11
C GLY A 258 -1.10 -18.94 11.70
N CYS A 259 -1.15 -18.03 10.71
CA CYS A 259 -0.01 -17.29 10.19
C CYS A 259 -0.15 -15.79 10.47
N TYR A 260 0.94 -15.06 10.36
CA TYR A 260 1.00 -13.61 10.43
C TYR A 260 1.36 -13.02 9.07
N ALA A 261 0.53 -12.11 8.56
CA ALA A 261 0.80 -11.39 7.32
C ALA A 261 1.32 -9.98 7.61
N THR A 262 2.41 -9.60 6.94
CA THR A 262 2.98 -8.26 7.05
C THR A 262 3.18 -7.60 5.70
N PHE A 263 2.93 -6.31 5.64
CA PHE A 263 3.24 -5.42 4.52
C PHE A 263 4.52 -4.61 4.78
N MET A 264 5.38 -5.07 5.68
CA MET A 264 6.68 -4.45 5.96
C MET A 264 7.55 -4.45 4.71
N PRO A 265 8.13 -3.31 4.30
CA PRO A 265 8.86 -3.19 3.04
C PRO A 265 10.09 -4.10 2.92
N LYS A 266 10.80 -4.33 4.03
CA LYS A 266 12.02 -5.18 4.05
C LYS A 266 12.11 -5.94 5.38
N PRO A 267 11.38 -7.05 5.54
CA PRO A 267 11.41 -7.81 6.79
C PRO A 267 12.64 -8.72 6.94
N ILE A 268 13.21 -9.23 5.83
CA ILE A 268 14.32 -10.18 5.85
C ILE A 268 15.58 -9.55 5.25
N PHE A 269 16.68 -9.60 6.00
CA PHE A 269 17.99 -9.16 5.51
C PHE A 269 18.49 -10.13 4.41
N GLY A 270 19.02 -9.56 3.32
CA GLY A 270 19.57 -10.35 2.21
C GLY A 270 18.54 -10.80 1.16
N GLU A 271 17.24 -10.76 1.46
CA GLU A 271 16.16 -11.14 0.54
C GLU A 271 15.55 -9.92 -0.18
N ASN A 272 14.72 -10.14 -1.21
CA ASN A 272 13.92 -9.07 -1.81
C ASN A 272 12.91 -8.51 -0.81
N GLY A 273 12.57 -7.24 -0.93
CA GLY A 273 11.53 -6.58 -0.12
C GLY A 273 10.23 -6.45 -0.88
N SER A 274 9.15 -6.11 -0.17
CA SER A 274 7.81 -5.93 -0.74
C SER A 274 7.63 -4.55 -1.36
N GLY A 275 7.22 -4.53 -2.63
CA GLY A 275 6.79 -3.36 -3.37
C GLY A 275 5.27 -3.18 -3.39
N MET A 276 4.86 -1.98 -3.75
CA MET A 276 3.52 -1.66 -4.22
C MET A 276 3.68 -0.90 -5.53
N HIS A 277 3.91 -1.63 -6.61
CA HIS A 277 4.00 -0.99 -7.92
C HIS A 277 2.64 -0.39 -8.28
N VAL A 278 2.63 0.86 -8.71
CA VAL A 278 1.38 1.59 -8.95
C VAL A 278 1.23 1.86 -10.44
N HIS A 279 0.39 1.06 -11.08
CA HIS A 279 -0.05 1.31 -12.46
C HIS A 279 -1.05 2.46 -12.50
N GLN A 280 -0.87 3.38 -13.44
CA GLN A 280 -1.68 4.59 -13.56
C GLN A 280 -2.02 4.89 -15.01
N SER A 281 -3.24 5.40 -15.20
CA SER A 281 -3.69 5.96 -16.46
C SER A 281 -4.74 7.05 -16.24
N LEU A 282 -4.83 7.97 -17.20
CA LEU A 282 -5.89 8.97 -17.26
C LEU A 282 -6.81 8.69 -18.44
N PHE A 283 -8.10 8.87 -18.22
CA PHE A 283 -9.12 8.76 -19.28
C PHE A 283 -9.85 10.07 -19.44
N LYS A 284 -10.19 10.39 -20.69
CA LYS A 284 -11.04 11.52 -21.06
C LYS A 284 -12.05 11.08 -22.09
N ASN A 285 -13.34 11.29 -21.84
CA ASN A 285 -14.41 10.85 -22.73
C ASN A 285 -14.33 9.35 -23.08
N GLY A 286 -13.99 8.50 -22.11
CA GLY A 286 -13.88 7.05 -22.29
C GLY A 286 -12.64 6.56 -23.05
N LYS A 287 -11.71 7.46 -23.40
CA LYS A 287 -10.45 7.13 -24.09
C LYS A 287 -9.26 7.32 -23.18
N ASN A 288 -8.28 6.44 -23.32
CA ASN A 288 -7.01 6.56 -22.60
C ASN A 288 -6.21 7.75 -23.17
N VAL A 289 -5.85 8.68 -22.27
CA VAL A 289 -5.12 9.91 -22.62
C VAL A 289 -3.65 9.64 -22.92
N PHE A 290 -3.09 8.56 -22.40
CA PHE A 290 -1.66 8.27 -22.57
C PHE A 290 -1.30 7.64 -23.91
N TYR A 291 -2.28 7.22 -24.70
CA TYR A 291 -2.05 6.52 -25.97
C TYR A 291 -1.95 7.48 -27.17
N ASP A 292 -0.93 7.25 -28.01
CA ASP A 292 -0.80 7.83 -29.34
C ASP A 292 -0.24 6.78 -30.32
N ALA A 293 -1.01 6.47 -31.36
CA ALA A 293 -0.62 5.47 -32.37
C ALA A 293 0.59 5.89 -33.21
N SER A 294 0.87 7.19 -33.35
CA SER A 294 1.96 7.73 -34.16
C SER A 294 3.30 7.83 -33.45
N ASP A 295 3.31 7.69 -32.14
CA ASP A 295 4.52 7.79 -31.34
C ASP A 295 5.29 6.46 -31.30
N GLU A 296 6.61 6.51 -31.26
CA GLU A 296 7.51 5.34 -31.22
C GLU A 296 7.20 4.40 -30.03
N TYR A 297 6.82 4.98 -28.89
CA TYR A 297 6.49 4.26 -27.65
C TYR A 297 4.99 4.10 -27.45
N HIS A 298 4.18 4.57 -28.40
CA HIS A 298 2.73 4.70 -28.29
C HIS A 298 2.27 5.56 -27.11
N LEU A 299 3.08 6.55 -26.73
CA LEU A 299 2.79 7.52 -25.67
C LEU A 299 2.42 8.88 -26.26
N SER A 300 1.29 9.42 -25.85
CA SER A 300 0.88 10.79 -26.16
C SER A 300 1.82 11.83 -25.53
N ALA A 301 1.71 13.08 -25.98
CA ALA A 301 2.41 14.20 -25.36
C ALA A 301 1.99 14.36 -23.88
N GLU A 302 0.70 14.21 -23.60
CA GLU A 302 0.16 14.24 -22.22
C GLU A 302 0.75 13.11 -21.36
N GLY A 303 0.80 11.88 -21.88
CA GLY A 303 1.39 10.74 -21.17
C GLY A 303 2.88 10.95 -20.87
N LYS A 304 3.63 11.49 -21.82
CA LYS A 304 5.04 11.85 -21.64
C LYS A 304 5.22 12.93 -20.58
N SER A 305 4.43 14.01 -20.63
CA SER A 305 4.50 15.08 -19.64
C SER A 305 4.07 14.62 -18.25
N TYR A 306 3.08 13.71 -18.15
CA TYR A 306 2.69 13.08 -16.90
C TYR A 306 3.85 12.29 -16.27
N ILE A 307 4.51 11.43 -17.03
CA ILE A 307 5.68 10.65 -16.57
C ILE A 307 6.83 11.60 -16.18
N ALA A 308 7.08 12.64 -16.94
CA ALA A 308 8.10 13.64 -16.62
C ALA A 308 7.80 14.36 -15.28
N GLY A 309 6.52 14.63 -14.99
CA GLY A 309 6.06 15.16 -13.72
C GLY A 309 6.35 14.22 -12.55
N ILE A 310 6.02 12.94 -12.68
CA ILE A 310 6.34 11.91 -11.69
C ILE A 310 7.85 11.86 -11.42
N LEU A 311 8.68 11.75 -12.46
CA LEU A 311 10.14 11.66 -12.32
C LEU A 311 10.75 12.90 -11.65
N LYS A 312 10.26 14.09 -12.02
CA LYS A 312 10.73 15.37 -11.46
C LYS A 312 10.43 15.50 -9.97
N HIS A 313 9.21 15.13 -9.56
CA HIS A 313 8.73 15.34 -8.20
C HIS A 313 8.90 14.10 -7.30
N ALA A 314 9.37 12.96 -7.82
CA ALA A 314 9.60 11.76 -7.00
C ALA A 314 10.45 12.00 -5.75
N PRO A 315 11.58 12.75 -5.80
CA PRO A 315 12.33 13.05 -4.60
C PRO A 315 11.58 13.87 -3.53
N GLU A 316 10.54 14.60 -3.94
CA GLU A 316 9.75 15.45 -3.05
C GLU A 316 8.65 14.64 -2.35
N PHE A 317 8.09 13.63 -3.01
CA PHE A 317 6.99 12.84 -2.47
C PHE A 317 7.40 11.44 -1.94
N VAL A 318 8.64 11.00 -2.14
CA VAL A 318 9.06 9.63 -1.75
C VAL A 318 8.92 9.39 -0.24
N ALA A 319 9.01 10.41 0.61
CA ALA A 319 8.71 10.30 2.05
C ALA A 319 7.24 9.91 2.36
N ILE A 320 6.35 9.98 1.36
CA ILE A 320 4.93 9.63 1.46
C ILE A 320 4.69 8.24 0.88
N THR A 321 5.30 7.92 -0.27
CA THR A 321 5.19 6.62 -0.92
C THR A 321 6.05 5.54 -0.26
N ASN A 322 7.07 5.96 0.50
CA ASN A 322 8.04 5.13 1.22
C ASN A 322 8.30 5.76 2.59
N GLN A 323 7.31 5.63 3.46
CA GLN A 323 7.17 6.51 4.61
C GLN A 323 7.86 6.03 5.90
N TRP A 324 8.54 4.87 5.87
CA TRP A 324 9.16 4.25 7.04
C TRP A 324 10.69 4.19 6.89
N VAL A 325 11.41 4.18 8.01
CA VAL A 325 12.87 3.86 7.97
C VAL A 325 13.12 2.56 7.22
N ASN A 326 12.27 1.58 7.42
CA ASN A 326 12.37 0.27 6.77
C ASN A 326 12.18 0.33 5.23
N SER A 327 11.43 1.31 4.71
CA SER A 327 11.29 1.54 3.27
C SER A 327 12.63 1.74 2.57
N TYR A 328 13.58 2.41 3.23
CA TYR A 328 14.93 2.68 2.70
C TYR A 328 15.89 1.51 2.85
N LYS A 329 15.50 0.45 3.54
CA LYS A 329 16.19 -0.86 3.52
C LYS A 329 15.76 -1.69 2.30
N ARG A 330 14.56 -1.44 1.74
CA ARG A 330 14.11 -1.97 0.45
C ARG A 330 14.72 -1.17 -0.70
N LEU A 331 14.70 0.16 -0.66
CA LEU A 331 15.19 1.04 -1.73
C LEU A 331 16.72 1.08 -1.77
N VAL A 332 17.33 -0.08 -2.03
CA VAL A 332 18.77 -0.25 -2.21
C VAL A 332 19.06 -0.96 -3.53
N PRO A 333 20.17 -0.64 -4.23
CA PRO A 333 20.54 -1.33 -5.45
C PRO A 333 20.73 -2.83 -5.26
N GLY A 334 20.31 -3.66 -6.24
CA GLY A 334 20.60 -5.10 -6.26
C GLY A 334 19.47 -6.01 -5.73
N TYR A 335 18.32 -5.46 -5.32
CA TYR A 335 17.17 -6.22 -4.82
C TYR A 335 15.87 -5.89 -5.57
N GLU A 336 15.95 -5.70 -6.87
CA GLU A 336 14.83 -5.36 -7.77
C GLU A 336 14.03 -4.10 -7.39
N ALA A 337 14.49 -3.32 -6.40
CA ALA A 337 13.87 -2.07 -6.01
C ALA A 337 14.46 -0.90 -6.82
N PRO A 338 13.62 -0.05 -7.45
CA PRO A 338 14.10 1.06 -8.27
C PRO A 338 14.58 2.20 -7.38
N VAL A 339 15.84 2.56 -7.54
CA VAL A 339 16.44 3.70 -6.81
C VAL A 339 16.83 4.85 -7.74
N TYR A 340 16.80 4.65 -9.06
CA TYR A 340 17.27 5.62 -10.05
C TYR A 340 16.12 6.30 -10.78
N ILE A 341 16.15 7.63 -10.82
CA ILE A 341 15.13 8.48 -11.44
C ILE A 341 15.30 8.43 -12.96
N ALA A 342 14.70 7.43 -13.55
CA ALA A 342 14.68 7.18 -14.99
C ALA A 342 13.38 6.44 -15.35
N TRP A 343 13.05 6.39 -16.63
CA TRP A 343 11.99 5.54 -17.14
C TRP A 343 12.51 4.59 -18.21
N ALA A 344 11.83 3.46 -18.37
CA ALA A 344 12.15 2.45 -19.36
C ALA A 344 10.91 1.64 -19.72
N ARG A 345 11.00 0.85 -20.79
CA ARG A 345 9.94 -0.10 -21.21
C ARG A 345 10.17 -1.51 -20.66
N ARG A 346 11.44 -1.94 -20.56
CA ARG A 346 11.82 -3.30 -20.18
C ARG A 346 12.69 -3.38 -18.95
N ASN A 347 13.37 -2.28 -18.62
CA ASN A 347 14.32 -2.23 -17.53
C ASN A 347 13.61 -2.09 -16.17
N ARG A 348 13.74 -3.09 -15.30
CA ARG A 348 13.15 -3.10 -13.95
C ARG A 348 13.93 -2.25 -12.94
N SER A 349 15.14 -1.77 -13.27
CA SER A 349 15.92 -0.87 -12.41
C SER A 349 15.46 0.59 -12.50
N ALA A 350 14.64 0.93 -13.49
CA ALA A 350 14.09 2.27 -13.67
C ALA A 350 12.93 2.54 -12.70
N LEU A 351 12.81 3.79 -12.24
CA LEU A 351 11.76 4.25 -11.32
C LEU A 351 10.36 4.10 -11.93
N VAL A 352 10.25 4.44 -13.22
CA VAL A 352 9.01 4.32 -13.98
C VAL A 352 9.20 3.31 -15.10
N ARG A 353 8.30 2.33 -15.17
CA ARG A 353 8.16 1.42 -16.30
C ARG A 353 6.92 1.77 -17.12
N VAL A 354 7.06 1.77 -18.43
CA VAL A 354 5.94 1.85 -19.36
C VAL A 354 5.78 0.49 -20.03
N PRO A 355 4.79 -0.32 -19.63
CA PRO A 355 4.56 -1.63 -20.24
C PRO A 355 4.36 -1.52 -21.74
N MET A 356 4.86 -2.52 -22.48
CA MET A 356 4.77 -2.50 -23.95
C MET A 356 3.32 -2.55 -24.42
N TYR A 357 2.99 -1.70 -25.37
CA TYR A 357 1.70 -1.71 -26.05
C TYR A 357 1.44 -3.07 -26.72
N LYS A 358 0.20 -3.54 -26.61
CA LYS A 358 -0.31 -4.70 -27.32
C LYS A 358 -1.33 -4.22 -28.37
N PRO A 359 -1.22 -4.62 -29.67
CA PRO A 359 -2.15 -4.19 -30.70
C PRO A 359 -3.63 -4.42 -30.30
N GLY A 360 -4.47 -3.38 -30.49
CA GLY A 360 -5.89 -3.41 -30.11
C GLY A 360 -6.16 -3.26 -28.63
N LYS A 361 -5.16 -2.83 -27.83
CA LYS A 361 -5.26 -2.62 -26.39
C LYS A 361 -4.88 -1.18 -25.98
N GLU A 362 -5.34 -0.19 -26.73
CA GLU A 362 -5.06 1.24 -26.53
C GLU A 362 -5.42 1.67 -25.11
N ASN A 363 -6.57 1.21 -24.60
CA ASN A 363 -7.03 1.53 -23.26
C ASN A 363 -6.18 0.92 -22.14
N ALA A 364 -5.26 -0.02 -22.44
CA ALA A 364 -4.34 -0.60 -21.48
C ALA A 364 -3.00 0.15 -21.39
N THR A 365 -2.82 1.24 -22.16
CA THR A 365 -1.62 2.09 -22.06
C THR A 365 -1.56 2.73 -20.68
N ARG A 366 -0.42 2.54 -20.00
CA ARG A 366 -0.23 2.98 -18.62
C ARG A 366 1.24 3.20 -18.29
N MET A 367 1.49 3.93 -17.24
CA MET A 367 2.80 3.96 -16.59
C MET A 367 2.73 3.21 -15.26
N GLU A 368 3.84 2.69 -14.80
CA GLU A 368 4.01 1.98 -13.53
C GLU A 368 5.08 2.70 -12.72
N LEU A 369 4.71 3.26 -11.58
CA LEU A 369 5.67 3.77 -10.60
C LEU A 369 6.05 2.62 -9.65
N ARG A 370 7.36 2.31 -9.59
CA ARG A 370 7.85 1.10 -8.94
C ARG A 370 8.41 1.30 -7.53
N CYS A 371 8.69 2.56 -7.11
CA CYS A 371 9.26 2.80 -5.78
C CYS A 371 8.29 2.62 -4.61
N PRO A 372 6.98 2.89 -4.70
CA PRO A 372 6.11 2.78 -3.53
C PRO A 372 6.19 1.40 -2.87
N ASP A 373 5.96 1.36 -1.57
CA ASP A 373 5.85 0.10 -0.83
C ASP A 373 4.44 -0.08 -0.23
N PRO A 374 4.07 -1.33 0.10
CA PRO A 374 2.70 -1.64 0.51
C PRO A 374 2.36 -1.16 1.92
N ALA A 375 3.30 -0.54 2.65
CA ALA A 375 3.06 0.07 3.94
C ALA A 375 2.65 1.56 3.86
N ALA A 376 2.71 2.17 2.65
CA ALA A 376 2.33 3.56 2.44
C ALA A 376 0.83 3.79 2.67
N ASN A 377 0.43 5.01 3.07
CA ASN A 377 -0.97 5.43 3.06
C ASN A 377 -1.47 5.49 1.61
N PRO A 378 -2.42 4.64 1.17
CA PRO A 378 -2.77 4.54 -0.25
C PRO A 378 -3.43 5.82 -0.79
N TYR A 379 -4.21 6.54 0.02
CA TYR A 379 -4.83 7.80 -0.39
C TYR A 379 -3.79 8.86 -0.69
N LEU A 380 -2.85 9.07 0.23
CA LEU A 380 -1.76 10.04 0.05
C LEU A 380 -0.82 9.59 -1.07
N CYS A 381 -0.51 8.30 -1.13
CA CYS A 381 0.33 7.72 -2.17
C CYS A 381 -0.23 8.01 -3.58
N PHE A 382 -1.54 7.81 -3.79
CA PHE A 382 -2.16 8.07 -5.08
C PHE A 382 -2.35 9.57 -5.34
N ALA A 383 -2.69 10.35 -4.31
CA ALA A 383 -2.85 11.81 -4.43
C ALA A 383 -1.57 12.50 -4.91
N VAL A 384 -0.42 12.22 -4.28
CA VAL A 384 0.84 12.90 -4.64
C VAL A 384 1.33 12.49 -6.03
N GLN A 385 1.08 11.25 -6.45
CA GLN A 385 1.40 10.77 -7.78
C GLN A 385 0.53 11.46 -8.84
N LEU A 386 -0.79 11.48 -8.64
CA LEU A 386 -1.70 12.17 -9.54
C LEU A 386 -1.36 13.66 -9.66
N ALA A 387 -1.13 14.34 -8.53
CA ALA A 387 -0.77 15.75 -8.51
C ALA A 387 0.54 16.01 -9.28
N ALA A 388 1.57 15.16 -9.08
CA ALA A 388 2.84 15.28 -9.79
C ALA A 388 2.69 15.10 -11.30
N GLY A 389 1.88 14.11 -11.71
CA GLY A 389 1.58 13.88 -13.13
C GLY A 389 0.81 15.03 -13.77
N LEU A 390 -0.25 15.53 -13.10
CA LEU A 390 -1.03 16.68 -13.58
C LEU A 390 -0.15 17.94 -13.68
N LYS A 391 0.74 18.16 -12.71
CA LYS A 391 1.71 19.28 -12.75
C LYS A 391 2.63 19.17 -13.96
N GLY A 392 3.10 17.97 -14.28
CA GLY A 392 3.89 17.73 -15.48
C GLY A 392 3.15 18.08 -16.76
N MET A 393 1.88 17.70 -16.87
CA MET A 393 1.02 18.03 -18.02
C MET A 393 0.73 19.53 -18.11
N GLU A 394 0.44 20.19 -16.98
CA GLU A 394 0.13 21.62 -16.92
C GLU A 394 1.32 22.49 -17.35
N GLU A 395 2.51 22.16 -16.87
CA GLU A 395 3.76 22.87 -17.14
C GLU A 395 4.43 22.40 -18.45
N GLY A 396 3.90 21.36 -19.11
CA GLY A 396 4.46 20.83 -20.36
C GLY A 396 5.86 20.27 -20.17
N TYR A 397 6.12 19.50 -19.09
CA TYR A 397 7.47 18.95 -18.85
C TYR A 397 7.85 17.97 -19.96
N GLU A 398 9.09 18.12 -20.43
CA GLU A 398 9.66 17.22 -21.43
C GLU A 398 10.17 15.94 -20.77
N LEU A 399 9.81 14.79 -21.34
CA LEU A 399 10.30 13.48 -20.92
C LEU A 399 11.65 13.21 -21.59
N ALA A 400 12.67 12.90 -20.79
CA ALA A 400 13.96 12.45 -21.31
C ALA A 400 13.84 11.10 -22.03
N ASP A 401 14.86 10.73 -22.80
CA ASP A 401 14.92 9.42 -23.46
C ASP A 401 14.87 8.27 -22.44
N PRO A 402 14.29 7.11 -22.80
CA PRO A 402 14.26 5.94 -21.92
C PRO A 402 15.67 5.39 -21.68
N VAL A 403 15.87 4.80 -20.49
CA VAL A 403 17.12 4.12 -20.12
C VAL A 403 16.88 2.62 -20.11
N GLU A 404 17.16 1.95 -21.25
CA GLU A 404 16.93 0.52 -21.40
C GLU A 404 18.11 -0.35 -20.89
N ASP A 405 19.27 0.25 -20.69
CA ASP A 405 20.44 -0.41 -20.11
C ASP A 405 20.23 -0.69 -18.61
N ASP A 406 20.84 -1.75 -18.09
CA ASP A 406 20.83 -2.04 -16.65
C ASP A 406 21.55 -0.93 -15.86
N ILE A 407 20.76 -0.08 -15.19
CA ILE A 407 21.28 1.06 -14.43
C ILE A 407 22.10 0.59 -13.23
N PHE A 408 21.82 -0.58 -12.63
CA PHE A 408 22.58 -1.10 -11.50
C PHE A 408 24.05 -1.43 -11.85
N SER A 409 24.30 -1.77 -13.11
CA SER A 409 25.68 -2.01 -13.62
C SER A 409 26.45 -0.75 -13.95
N MET A 410 25.79 0.44 -13.96
CA MET A 410 26.42 1.70 -14.29
C MET A 410 27.28 2.25 -13.15
N ASN A 411 28.50 2.72 -13.48
CA ASN A 411 29.33 3.46 -12.54
C ASN A 411 28.91 4.95 -12.44
N GLU A 412 29.40 5.67 -11.42
CA GLU A 412 29.06 7.09 -11.19
C GLU A 412 29.29 8.00 -12.41
N ARG A 413 30.33 7.74 -13.23
CA ARG A 413 30.61 8.56 -14.43
C ARG A 413 29.53 8.34 -15.49
N GLN A 414 29.05 7.11 -15.63
CA GLN A 414 27.97 6.77 -16.56
C GLN A 414 26.65 7.38 -16.09
N LEU A 415 26.31 7.27 -14.79
CA LEU A 415 25.12 7.90 -14.21
C LEU A 415 25.13 9.42 -14.42
N LYS A 416 26.27 10.10 -14.14
CA LYS A 416 26.41 11.55 -14.36
C LYS A 416 26.30 11.94 -15.84
N ARG A 417 26.90 11.16 -16.75
CA ARG A 417 26.81 11.40 -18.20
C ARG A 417 25.37 11.30 -18.70
N ASN A 418 24.63 10.31 -18.20
CA ASN A 418 23.25 10.08 -18.56
C ASN A 418 22.26 10.93 -17.74
N LYS A 419 22.76 11.82 -16.89
CA LYS A 419 21.97 12.70 -16.00
C LYS A 419 20.99 11.94 -15.09
N ILE A 420 21.28 10.67 -14.79
CA ILE A 420 20.47 9.83 -13.91
C ILE A 420 20.79 10.20 -12.46
N LYS A 421 19.76 10.59 -11.72
CA LYS A 421 19.83 10.85 -10.27
C LYS A 421 19.25 9.66 -9.50
N ALA A 422 19.65 9.53 -8.24
CA ALA A 422 19.02 8.56 -7.34
C ALA A 422 17.92 9.23 -6.50
N LEU A 423 16.98 8.42 -6.01
CA LEU A 423 16.09 8.79 -4.93
C LEU A 423 16.87 9.02 -3.63
N PRO A 424 16.31 9.72 -2.64
CA PRO A 424 16.88 9.79 -1.29
C PRO A 424 17.24 8.41 -0.75
N GLY A 425 18.43 8.30 -0.13
CA GLY A 425 18.93 7.03 0.42
C GLY A 425 18.48 6.74 1.85
N SER A 426 17.75 7.66 2.48
CA SER A 426 17.28 7.52 3.86
C SER A 426 15.95 8.26 4.07
N LEU A 427 15.21 7.86 5.12
CA LEU A 427 13.98 8.58 5.52
C LEU A 427 14.28 10.05 5.83
N TYR A 428 15.45 10.35 6.44
CA TYR A 428 15.82 11.72 6.73
C TYR A 428 15.98 12.59 5.48
N GLU A 429 16.70 12.09 4.47
CA GLU A 429 16.88 12.81 3.20
C GLU A 429 15.53 13.05 2.51
N ALA A 430 14.67 12.04 2.49
CA ALA A 430 13.33 12.14 1.93
C ALA A 430 12.45 13.14 2.70
N ALA A 431 12.47 13.10 4.03
CA ALA A 431 11.76 14.05 4.88
C ALA A 431 12.24 15.50 4.65
N MET A 432 13.57 15.67 4.48
CA MET A 432 14.14 17.00 4.20
C MET A 432 13.78 17.51 2.79
N ASN A 433 13.60 16.64 1.81
CA ASN A 433 13.09 17.02 0.49
C ASN A 433 11.60 17.38 0.56
N LEU A 434 10.79 16.58 1.25
CA LEU A 434 9.37 16.90 1.51
C LEU A 434 9.23 18.26 2.19
N LYS A 435 10.00 18.50 3.28
CA LYS A 435 10.00 19.76 4.04
C LYS A 435 10.25 20.99 3.17
N LYS A 436 11.11 20.88 2.16
CA LYS A 436 11.48 21.98 1.26
C LYS A 436 10.51 22.16 0.09
N SER A 437 9.66 21.17 -0.17
CA SER A 437 8.77 21.17 -1.34
C SER A 437 7.56 22.07 -1.09
N ARG A 438 7.50 23.18 -1.80
CA ARG A 438 6.30 24.04 -1.85
C ARG A 438 5.15 23.33 -2.54
N PHE A 439 5.47 22.56 -3.58
CA PHE A 439 4.46 21.82 -4.33
C PHE A 439 3.78 20.74 -3.47
N MET A 440 4.51 19.95 -2.70
CA MET A 440 3.89 18.97 -1.79
C MET A 440 3.11 19.64 -0.68
N LYS A 441 3.55 20.81 -0.20
CA LYS A 441 2.81 21.61 0.77
C LYS A 441 1.47 22.11 0.20
N GLU A 442 1.43 22.50 -1.07
CA GLU A 442 0.18 22.90 -1.76
C GLU A 442 -0.76 21.69 -1.94
N VAL A 443 -0.23 20.52 -2.26
CA VAL A 443 -1.01 19.27 -2.45
C VAL A 443 -1.62 18.76 -1.14
N LEU A 444 -0.84 18.77 -0.06
CA LEU A 444 -1.21 18.17 1.24
C LEU A 444 -1.94 19.14 2.18
N GLY A 445 -1.84 20.45 1.95
CA GLY A 445 -2.18 21.46 2.94
C GLY A 445 -1.08 21.63 4.00
N GLU A 446 -1.12 22.80 4.68
CA GLU A 446 -0.10 23.20 5.67
C GLU A 446 -0.01 22.21 6.83
N HIS A 447 -1.16 21.85 7.41
CA HIS A 447 -1.24 21.00 8.60
C HIS A 447 -0.69 19.61 8.33
N LEU A 448 -1.22 18.91 7.34
CA LEU A 448 -0.80 17.54 7.02
C LEU A 448 0.66 17.46 6.59
N HIS A 449 1.10 18.43 5.77
CA HIS A 449 2.52 18.50 5.35
C HIS A 449 3.44 18.63 6.57
N SER A 450 3.15 19.54 7.51
CA SER A 450 3.96 19.72 8.72
C SER A 450 3.94 18.46 9.60
N ALA A 451 2.76 17.90 9.85
CA ALA A 451 2.60 16.69 10.66
C ALA A 451 3.38 15.49 10.10
N LEU A 452 3.36 15.30 8.78
CA LEU A 452 4.14 14.25 8.11
C LEU A 452 5.64 14.49 8.24
N VAL A 453 6.12 15.71 7.97
CA VAL A 453 7.54 16.06 8.10
C VAL A 453 8.04 15.82 9.52
N ASP A 454 7.32 16.32 10.52
CA ASP A 454 7.70 16.18 11.92
C ASP A 454 7.70 14.70 12.37
N ASN A 455 6.71 13.92 11.93
CA ASN A 455 6.67 12.48 12.18
C ASN A 455 7.88 11.75 11.58
N LYS A 456 8.23 12.03 10.31
CA LYS A 456 9.37 11.35 9.66
C LYS A 456 10.71 11.71 10.29
N ILE A 457 10.87 12.96 10.74
CA ILE A 457 12.08 13.39 11.47
C ILE A 457 12.13 12.70 12.84
N ALA A 458 11.03 12.63 13.57
CA ALA A 458 10.97 11.97 14.88
C ALA A 458 11.31 10.46 14.76
N GLU A 459 10.72 9.76 13.78
CA GLU A 459 11.02 8.33 13.51
C GLU A 459 12.50 8.13 13.16
N TRP A 460 13.06 8.99 12.33
CA TRP A 460 14.48 8.94 12.00
C TRP A 460 15.37 9.19 13.24
N ASP A 461 15.04 10.18 14.05
CA ASP A 461 15.81 10.52 15.26
C ASP A 461 15.77 9.39 16.29
N GLU A 462 14.66 8.71 16.44
CA GLU A 462 14.54 7.50 17.26
C GLU A 462 15.40 6.37 16.68
N TYR A 463 15.27 6.07 15.39
CA TYR A 463 16.02 4.99 14.73
C TYR A 463 17.54 5.18 14.80
N ARG A 464 18.03 6.37 14.50
CA ARG A 464 19.50 6.62 14.42
C ARG A 464 20.22 6.55 15.78
N THR A 465 19.49 6.48 16.86
CA THR A 465 20.04 6.30 18.22
C THR A 465 20.13 4.83 18.63
N GLN A 466 19.54 3.92 17.85
CA GLN A 466 19.58 2.49 18.16
C GLN A 466 20.97 1.94 17.90
N VAL A 467 21.48 1.15 18.86
CA VAL A 467 22.71 0.36 18.67
C VAL A 467 22.28 -1.03 18.21
N THR A 468 22.63 -1.37 16.99
CA THR A 468 22.19 -2.60 16.34
C THR A 468 23.12 -3.78 16.63
N GLU A 469 22.62 -5.02 16.54
CA GLU A 469 23.44 -6.23 16.62
C GLU A 469 24.61 -6.20 15.63
N TYR A 470 24.35 -5.72 14.39
CA TYR A 470 25.41 -5.53 13.40
C TYR A 470 26.57 -4.66 13.90
N GLU A 471 26.29 -3.58 14.63
CA GLU A 471 27.31 -2.69 15.19
C GLU A 471 28.07 -3.36 16.34
N LEU A 472 27.34 -4.07 17.22
CA LEU A 472 27.96 -4.82 18.32
C LEU A 472 28.86 -5.92 17.80
N ASP A 473 28.37 -6.75 16.88
CA ASP A 473 29.15 -7.86 16.31
C ASP A 473 30.40 -7.37 15.56
N LYS A 474 30.26 -6.27 14.82
CA LYS A 474 31.33 -5.78 13.96
C LYS A 474 32.34 -4.91 14.70
N TYR A 475 31.90 -4.05 15.61
CA TYR A 475 32.75 -3.03 16.19
C TYR A 475 33.24 -3.34 17.62
N LEU A 476 32.40 -3.98 18.46
CA LEU A 476 32.76 -4.27 19.83
C LEU A 476 34.05 -5.13 19.96
N PRO A 477 34.31 -6.10 19.05
CA PRO A 477 35.58 -6.89 19.15
C PRO A 477 36.84 -6.12 18.74
N ILE A 478 36.74 -4.97 18.06
CA ILE A 478 37.86 -4.29 17.43
C ILE A 478 38.07 -2.84 17.89
N LEU A 479 37.09 -2.22 18.52
CA LEU A 479 37.17 -0.86 19.07
C LEU A 479 37.17 -0.87 20.60
#